data_75dec5b77d98e2f516a609dca16cc393
#
_entry.id   75dec5b77d98e2f516a609dca16cc393
#
_cell.length_a   1.000
_cell.length_b   1.000
_cell.length_c   1.000
_cell.angle_alpha   90.00
_cell.angle_beta   90.00
_cell.angle_gamma   90.00
#
_symmetry.space_group_name_H-M   'P 1'
#
loop_
_entity.id
_entity.type
_entity.pdbx_description
1 polymer ?
#
loop_
_entity_poly.entity_id
_entity_poly.type
_entity_poly.pdbx_seq_one_letter_code
_entity_poly.pdbx_strand_id
1 'polypeptide(L)'
;MPEFDSHSRDELRRTYSEAWRKHLDHAPLTPLEAMITDVIGGHPEYQAMVADAATALAHESGGMDGAENPFLHMGLHLAVREQVSIDRPPGVRELHRLLQARYGDLHRAEHALMEALGETLWQAQRAARPPDEEYYLALARARLDTHQR
;
A
#
# COMPACT_ATOMS: atom_id res chain seq x y z
N MET A 1 16.89 15.48 -3.18
CA MET A 1 16.26 14.20 -3.28
C MET A 1 15.30 14.18 -4.42
N PRO A 2 15.46 13.23 -5.18
CA PRO A 2 14.55 13.11 -6.28
C PRO A 2 13.20 12.83 -5.72
N GLU A 3 12.37 13.66 -6.01
CA GLU A 3 11.03 13.45 -5.66
C GLU A 3 10.41 12.66 -6.76
N PHE A 4 9.30 12.14 -6.47
CA PHE A 4 8.54 11.43 -7.47
C PHE A 4 7.94 12.46 -8.37
N ASP A 5 8.65 12.77 -9.43
CA ASP A 5 8.10 13.68 -10.40
C ASP A 5 6.97 12.98 -11.15
N SER A 6 6.32 13.70 -12.01
CA SER A 6 5.17 13.14 -12.69
C SER A 6 5.55 11.97 -13.58
N HIS A 7 6.77 11.97 -14.11
CA HIS A 7 7.20 10.87 -14.95
C HIS A 7 7.23 9.56 -14.13
N SER A 8 7.79 9.62 -12.93
CA SER A 8 7.85 8.43 -12.09
C SER A 8 6.47 7.95 -11.69
N ARG A 9 5.58 8.87 -11.38
CA ARG A 9 4.23 8.49 -11.02
C ARG A 9 3.51 7.86 -12.20
N ASP A 10 3.73 8.40 -13.40
CA ASP A 10 3.10 7.85 -14.59
C ASP A 10 3.60 6.44 -14.85
N GLU A 11 4.90 6.22 -14.67
CA GLU A 11 5.44 4.89 -14.86
C GLU A 11 4.85 3.90 -13.88
N LEU A 12 4.68 4.32 -12.65
CA LEU A 12 4.12 3.46 -11.64
C LEU A 12 2.69 3.06 -11.99
N ARG A 13 1.91 4.03 -12.45
CA ARG A 13 0.54 3.75 -12.83
C ARG A 13 0.46 2.84 -14.05
N ARG A 14 1.39 3.01 -14.98
CA ARG A 14 1.46 2.10 -16.12
C ARG A 14 1.81 0.69 -15.67
N THR A 15 2.67 0.58 -14.68
CA THR A 15 3.02 -0.73 -14.14
C THR A 15 1.78 -1.42 -13.58
N TYR A 16 0.95 -0.70 -12.85
CA TYR A 16 -0.28 -1.28 -12.35
C TYR A 16 -1.20 -1.72 -13.49
N SER A 17 -1.38 -0.86 -14.47
CA SER A 17 -2.27 -1.19 -15.59
C SER A 17 -1.75 -2.37 -16.38
N GLU A 18 -0.45 -2.41 -16.61
CA GLU A 18 0.13 -3.49 -17.37
C GLU A 18 0.04 -4.82 -16.63
N ALA A 19 0.27 -4.79 -15.32
CA ALA A 19 0.14 -6.01 -14.54
C ALA A 19 -1.28 -6.54 -14.60
N TRP A 20 -2.25 -5.65 -14.45
CA TRP A 20 -3.65 -6.07 -14.50
C TRP A 20 -4.03 -6.61 -15.88
N ARG A 21 -3.55 -5.98 -16.95
CA ARG A 21 -3.82 -6.47 -18.28
C ARG A 21 -3.25 -7.88 -18.47
N LYS A 22 -2.02 -8.08 -18.02
CA LYS A 22 -1.41 -9.41 -18.10
C LYS A 22 -2.21 -10.44 -17.31
N HIS A 23 -2.69 -10.03 -16.16
CA HIS A 23 -3.49 -10.93 -15.32
C HIS A 23 -4.76 -11.36 -16.06
N LEU A 24 -5.45 -10.40 -16.68
CA LEU A 24 -6.66 -10.71 -17.41
C LEU A 24 -6.39 -11.59 -18.62
N ASP A 25 -5.21 -11.44 -19.22
CA ASP A 25 -4.83 -12.24 -20.38
C ASP A 25 -4.20 -13.57 -20.00
N HIS A 26 -4.09 -13.85 -18.69
CA HIS A 26 -3.44 -15.07 -18.21
C HIS A 26 -1.99 -15.18 -18.65
N ALA A 27 -1.33 -14.04 -18.81
CA ALA A 27 0.07 -14.01 -19.17
C ALA A 27 0.93 -14.22 -17.95
N PRO A 28 2.18 -14.63 -18.12
CA PRO A 28 3.08 -14.78 -16.97
C PRO A 28 3.31 -13.47 -16.27
N LEU A 29 3.40 -13.52 -14.93
CA LEU A 29 3.59 -12.35 -14.10
C LEU A 29 4.91 -12.46 -13.35
N THR A 30 5.61 -11.33 -13.23
CA THR A 30 6.73 -11.29 -12.29
C THR A 30 6.18 -11.34 -10.86
N PRO A 31 7.04 -11.62 -9.87
CA PRO A 31 6.56 -11.61 -8.49
C PRO A 31 5.93 -10.27 -8.09
N LEU A 32 6.49 -9.15 -8.53
CA LEU A 32 5.89 -7.87 -8.23
C LEU A 32 4.53 -7.73 -8.90
N GLU A 33 4.43 -8.14 -10.16
CA GLU A 33 3.16 -8.06 -10.87
C GLU A 33 2.10 -8.94 -10.21
N ALA A 34 2.51 -10.10 -9.72
CA ALA A 34 1.57 -10.97 -9.03
C ALA A 34 1.05 -10.31 -7.76
N MET A 35 1.92 -9.63 -7.02
CA MET A 35 1.50 -8.93 -5.83
C MET A 35 0.54 -7.78 -6.18
N ILE A 36 0.86 -7.06 -7.23
CA ILE A 36 0.01 -5.94 -7.68
C ILE A 36 -1.37 -6.44 -8.05
N THR A 37 -1.44 -7.51 -8.82
CA THR A 37 -2.75 -8.02 -9.26
C THR A 37 -3.54 -8.59 -8.10
N ASP A 38 -2.86 -9.12 -7.09
CA ASP A 38 -3.56 -9.60 -5.91
C ASP A 38 -4.21 -8.44 -5.15
N VAL A 39 -3.51 -7.33 -5.04
CA VAL A 39 -4.07 -6.14 -4.40
C VAL A 39 -5.24 -5.59 -5.20
N ILE A 40 -5.07 -5.47 -6.51
CA ILE A 40 -6.15 -4.96 -7.36
C ILE A 40 -7.35 -5.88 -7.30
N GLY A 41 -7.10 -7.19 -7.28
CA GLY A 41 -8.18 -8.15 -7.22
C GLY A 41 -9.03 -8.01 -5.97
N GLY A 42 -8.43 -7.53 -4.89
CA GLY A 42 -9.15 -7.29 -3.65
C GLY A 42 -9.89 -5.96 -3.61
N HIS A 43 -9.77 -5.16 -4.66
CA HIS A 43 -10.39 -3.83 -4.71
C HIS A 43 -11.15 -3.69 -6.02
N PRO A 44 -12.30 -4.34 -6.14
CA PRO A 44 -13.04 -4.29 -7.42
C PRO A 44 -13.33 -2.87 -7.89
N GLU A 45 -13.45 -1.94 -6.97
CA GLU A 45 -13.76 -0.57 -7.34
C GLU A 45 -12.63 0.10 -8.11
N TYR A 46 -11.41 -0.47 -8.05
CA TYR A 46 -10.27 0.12 -8.76
C TYR A 46 -9.98 -0.58 -10.08
N GLN A 47 -10.63 -1.69 -10.35
CA GLN A 47 -10.22 -2.52 -11.48
C GLN A 47 -10.44 -1.83 -12.81
N ALA A 48 -11.58 -1.18 -12.96
CA ALA A 48 -11.87 -0.48 -14.21
C ALA A 48 -10.86 0.65 -14.44
N MET A 49 -10.46 1.31 -13.37
CA MET A 49 -9.53 2.42 -13.48
C MET A 49 -8.15 1.96 -13.93
N VAL A 50 -7.66 0.87 -13.38
CA VAL A 50 -6.32 0.41 -13.75
C VAL A 50 -6.32 -0.39 -15.05
N ALA A 51 -7.48 -0.77 -15.54
CA ALA A 51 -7.55 -1.54 -16.78
C ALA A 51 -7.11 -0.74 -18.00
N ASP A 52 -7.18 0.57 -17.89
CA ASP A 52 -6.84 1.46 -18.99
C ASP A 52 -5.74 2.40 -18.53
N ALA A 53 -4.57 2.33 -19.19
CA ALA A 53 -3.44 3.15 -18.77
C ALA A 53 -3.77 4.64 -18.86
N ALA A 54 -4.52 5.04 -19.88
CA ALA A 54 -4.89 6.44 -20.03
C ALA A 54 -5.77 6.90 -18.87
N THR A 55 -6.71 6.06 -18.47
CA THR A 55 -7.56 6.37 -17.35
C THR A 55 -6.74 6.47 -16.06
N ALA A 56 -5.81 5.54 -15.91
CA ALA A 56 -4.96 5.55 -14.72
C ALA A 56 -4.14 6.83 -14.66
N LEU A 57 -3.60 7.27 -15.79
CA LEU A 57 -2.81 8.49 -15.82
C LEU A 57 -3.66 9.71 -15.52
N ALA A 58 -4.88 9.72 -16.04
CA ALA A 58 -5.75 10.86 -15.84
C ALA A 58 -6.22 11.02 -14.40
N HIS A 59 -6.06 9.98 -13.60
CA HIS A 59 -6.53 10.01 -12.22
C HIS A 59 -5.53 10.65 -11.27
N GLU A 60 -4.43 11.17 -11.79
CA GLU A 60 -3.36 11.60 -10.93
C GLU A 60 -3.72 12.75 -10.03
N SER A 61 -4.55 13.64 -10.49
CA SER A 61 -4.76 14.87 -9.75
C SER A 61 -5.75 14.71 -8.60
N GLY A 62 -6.38 13.58 -8.48
CA GLY A 62 -7.31 13.39 -7.40
C GLY A 62 -6.64 13.07 -6.10
N GLY A 63 -5.34 13.21 -6.02
CA GLY A 63 -4.62 12.66 -4.92
C GLY A 63 -4.33 13.58 -3.78
N MET A 64 -4.98 14.70 -3.71
CA MET A 64 -4.73 15.58 -2.57
C MET A 64 -5.00 14.90 -1.27
N ASP A 65 -6.09 14.21 -1.21
CA ASP A 65 -6.50 13.51 -0.02
C ASP A 65 -6.07 12.06 -0.16
N GLY A 66 -5.13 11.65 0.67
CA GLY A 66 -4.63 10.29 0.58
C GLY A 66 -5.71 9.25 0.66
N ALA A 67 -6.76 9.53 1.41
CA ALA A 67 -7.83 8.56 1.55
C ALA A 67 -8.56 8.32 0.24
N GLU A 68 -8.49 9.27 -0.66
CA GLU A 68 -9.20 9.16 -1.93
C GLU A 68 -8.30 8.84 -3.09
N ASN A 69 -7.02 8.63 -2.83
CA ASN A 69 -6.08 8.31 -3.89
C ASN A 69 -5.91 6.80 -3.94
N PRO A 70 -6.54 6.12 -4.91
CA PRO A 70 -6.45 4.66 -4.94
C PRO A 70 -5.05 4.16 -5.19
N PHE A 71 -4.21 4.92 -5.89
CA PHE A 71 -2.83 4.48 -6.11
C PHE A 71 -2.01 4.56 -4.85
N LEU A 72 -2.26 5.56 -4.02
CA LEU A 72 -1.60 5.61 -2.71
C LEU A 72 -2.05 4.44 -1.86
N HIS A 73 -3.33 4.16 -1.84
CA HIS A 73 -3.86 3.05 -1.06
C HIS A 73 -3.24 1.73 -1.50
N MET A 74 -3.18 1.48 -2.82
CA MET A 74 -2.56 0.27 -3.32
C MET A 74 -1.08 0.23 -3.00
N GLY A 75 -0.41 1.38 -3.08
CA GLY A 75 1.01 1.45 -2.74
C GLY A 75 1.27 1.11 -1.29
N LEU A 76 0.38 1.51 -0.39
CA LEU A 76 0.52 1.15 1.01
C LEU A 76 0.34 -0.35 1.22
N HIS A 77 -0.61 -0.96 0.51
CA HIS A 77 -0.75 -2.42 0.56
C HIS A 77 0.55 -3.09 0.17
N LEU A 78 1.13 -2.65 -0.95
CA LEU A 78 2.36 -3.26 -1.44
C LEU A 78 3.51 -3.06 -0.46
N ALA A 79 3.60 -1.87 0.11
CA ALA A 79 4.68 -1.58 1.05
C ALA A 79 4.57 -2.47 2.28
N VAL A 80 3.37 -2.60 2.82
CA VAL A 80 3.19 -3.42 4.00
C VAL A 80 3.49 -4.89 3.70
N ARG A 81 3.04 -5.38 2.54
CA ARG A 81 3.31 -6.77 2.18
C ARG A 81 4.80 -7.03 2.05
N GLU A 82 5.52 -6.08 1.47
CA GLU A 82 6.95 -6.24 1.37
C GLU A 82 7.60 -6.20 2.75
N GLN A 83 7.18 -5.26 3.60
CA GLN A 83 7.73 -5.15 4.94
C GLN A 83 7.57 -6.46 5.72
N VAL A 84 6.37 -7.02 5.65
CA VAL A 84 6.10 -8.27 6.36
C VAL A 84 6.92 -9.41 5.79
N SER A 85 7.07 -9.43 4.47
CA SER A 85 7.79 -10.49 3.80
C SER A 85 9.27 -10.53 4.18
N ILE A 86 9.89 -9.38 4.39
CA ILE A 86 11.31 -9.32 4.73
C ILE A 86 11.56 -8.92 6.17
N ASP A 87 10.51 -8.70 6.93
CA ASP A 87 10.58 -8.29 8.33
C ASP A 87 11.38 -7.01 8.50
N ARG A 88 10.99 -5.98 7.78
CA ARG A 88 11.62 -4.68 7.87
C ARG A 88 10.55 -3.61 7.95
N PRO A 89 10.56 -2.77 8.96
CA PRO A 89 11.52 -2.75 10.07
C PRO A 89 11.39 -3.98 10.96
N PRO A 90 12.47 -4.34 11.64
CA PRO A 90 12.43 -5.57 12.44
C PRO A 90 11.28 -5.56 13.44
N GLY A 91 10.54 -6.64 13.46
CA GLY A 91 9.38 -6.78 14.32
C GLY A 91 8.06 -6.58 13.64
N VAL A 92 8.05 -6.05 12.41
CA VAL A 92 6.78 -5.81 11.73
C VAL A 92 6.06 -7.10 11.41
N ARG A 93 6.79 -8.15 11.11
CA ARG A 93 6.17 -9.44 10.80
C ARG A 93 5.42 -9.98 12.01
N GLU A 94 6.02 -9.89 13.18
CA GLU A 94 5.36 -10.35 14.39
C GLU A 94 4.15 -9.49 14.72
N LEU A 95 4.26 -8.18 14.52
CA LEU A 95 3.11 -7.31 14.73
C LEU A 95 1.97 -7.66 13.79
N HIS A 96 2.29 -7.96 12.54
CA HIS A 96 1.27 -8.36 11.59
C HIS A 96 0.56 -9.64 12.07
N ARG A 97 1.35 -10.59 12.57
CA ARG A 97 0.79 -11.84 13.07
C ARG A 97 -0.14 -11.59 14.26
N LEU A 98 0.29 -10.72 15.17
CA LEU A 98 -0.51 -10.41 16.35
C LEU A 98 -1.79 -9.68 15.99
N LEU A 99 -1.70 -8.74 15.05
CA LEU A 99 -2.89 -8.03 14.60
C LEU A 99 -3.85 -8.96 13.90
N GLN A 100 -3.32 -9.90 13.13
CA GLN A 100 -4.16 -10.87 12.47
C GLN A 100 -4.90 -11.73 13.49
N ALA A 101 -4.21 -12.15 14.54
CA ALA A 101 -4.85 -12.92 15.59
C ALA A 101 -5.90 -12.11 16.33
N ARG A 102 -5.59 -10.84 16.56
CA ARG A 102 -6.50 -9.96 17.28
C ARG A 102 -7.79 -9.70 16.51
N TYR A 103 -7.65 -9.39 15.23
CA TYR A 103 -8.83 -9.06 14.43
C TYR A 103 -9.51 -10.26 13.82
N GLY A 104 -8.79 -11.37 13.71
CA GLY A 104 -9.33 -12.53 13.04
C GLY A 104 -9.54 -12.33 11.57
N ASP A 105 -8.81 -11.39 10.97
CA ASP A 105 -9.04 -10.98 9.60
C ASP A 105 -7.74 -10.42 9.05
N LEU A 106 -7.22 -11.08 8.03
CA LEU A 106 -5.96 -10.69 7.42
C LEU A 106 -6.04 -9.29 6.81
N HIS A 107 -7.15 -8.98 6.16
CA HIS A 107 -7.33 -7.70 5.51
C HIS A 107 -7.32 -6.56 6.54
N ARG A 108 -7.99 -6.75 7.66
CA ARG A 108 -8.02 -5.72 8.70
C ARG A 108 -6.64 -5.54 9.33
N ALA A 109 -5.89 -6.63 9.50
CA ALA A 109 -4.56 -6.53 10.03
C ALA A 109 -3.65 -5.74 9.10
N GLU A 110 -3.76 -6.03 7.81
CA GLU A 110 -2.96 -5.30 6.83
C GLU A 110 -3.34 -3.82 6.83
N HIS A 111 -4.61 -3.51 6.90
CA HIS A 111 -5.05 -2.13 6.91
C HIS A 111 -4.60 -1.39 8.16
N ALA A 112 -4.52 -2.07 9.30
CA ALA A 112 -4.01 -1.44 10.51
C ALA A 112 -2.56 -1.01 10.33
N LEU A 113 -1.76 -1.86 9.71
CA LEU A 113 -0.37 -1.51 9.42
C LEU A 113 -0.31 -0.38 8.40
N MET A 114 -1.18 -0.40 7.40
CA MET A 114 -1.20 0.66 6.41
C MET A 114 -1.53 2.01 7.03
N GLU A 115 -2.45 2.04 7.96
CA GLU A 115 -2.77 3.30 8.62
C GLU A 115 -1.60 3.81 9.45
N ALA A 116 -0.93 2.91 10.15
CA ALA A 116 0.24 3.31 10.91
C ALA A 116 1.35 3.81 9.99
N LEU A 117 1.55 3.13 8.86
CA LEU A 117 2.56 3.54 7.92
C LEU A 117 2.22 4.89 7.30
N GLY A 118 0.97 5.08 6.92
CA GLY A 118 0.54 6.35 6.34
C GLY A 118 0.77 7.51 7.29
N GLU A 119 0.45 7.31 8.56
CA GLU A 119 0.68 8.35 9.55
C GLU A 119 2.17 8.63 9.71
N THR A 120 2.98 7.59 9.70
CA THR A 120 4.42 7.74 9.84
C THR A 120 5.01 8.52 8.68
N LEU A 121 4.56 8.20 7.46
CA LEU A 121 5.04 8.90 6.28
C LEU A 121 4.60 10.37 6.29
N TRP A 122 3.39 10.62 6.72
CA TRP A 122 2.89 11.98 6.81
C TRP A 122 3.71 12.80 7.81
N GLN A 123 4.01 12.22 8.96
CA GLN A 123 4.83 12.90 9.95
C GLN A 123 6.23 13.18 9.43
N ALA A 124 6.81 12.21 8.73
CA ALA A 124 8.15 12.40 8.17
C ALA A 124 8.17 13.53 7.15
N GLN A 125 7.14 13.59 6.33
CA GLN A 125 7.05 14.62 5.30
C GLN A 125 6.92 16.00 5.94
N ARG A 126 6.09 16.12 6.96
CA ARG A 126 5.94 17.40 7.65
C ARG A 126 7.21 17.83 8.34
N ALA A 127 7.95 16.89 8.90
CA ALA A 127 9.18 17.22 9.62
C ALA A 127 10.38 17.30 8.70
N ALA A 128 10.21 16.97 7.42
CA ALA A 128 11.32 16.93 6.45
C ALA A 128 12.42 16.01 6.94
N ARG A 129 12.05 14.83 7.41
CA ARG A 129 12.97 13.83 7.92
C ARG A 129 12.59 12.46 7.38
N PRO A 130 13.52 11.51 7.45
CA PRO A 130 13.16 10.14 7.06
C PRO A 130 12.08 9.59 7.97
N PRO A 131 11.33 8.61 7.49
CA PRO A 131 10.30 7.98 8.32
C PRO A 131 10.88 7.38 9.58
N ASP A 132 10.17 7.53 10.68
CA ASP A 132 10.60 7.05 11.98
C ASP A 132 10.03 5.66 12.19
N GLU A 133 10.87 4.64 12.08
CA GLU A 133 10.42 3.27 12.16
C GLU A 133 9.90 2.91 13.54
N GLU A 134 10.47 3.48 14.59
CA GLU A 134 9.97 3.20 15.92
C GLU A 134 8.58 3.79 16.14
N TYR A 135 8.34 4.97 15.58
CA TYR A 135 7.02 5.56 15.64
C TYR A 135 6.00 4.69 14.93
N TYR A 136 6.38 4.18 13.75
CA TYR A 136 5.52 3.30 12.98
C TYR A 136 5.16 2.05 13.80
N LEU A 137 6.15 1.40 14.36
CA LEU A 137 5.89 0.19 15.12
C LEU A 137 5.08 0.47 16.38
N ALA A 138 5.32 1.64 17.01
CA ALA A 138 4.55 2.01 18.19
C ALA A 138 3.08 2.24 17.84
N LEU A 139 2.82 2.90 16.72
CA LEU A 139 1.45 3.11 16.28
C LEU A 139 0.76 1.78 16.00
N ALA A 140 1.46 0.88 15.32
CA ALA A 140 0.89 -0.41 15.02
C ALA A 140 0.63 -1.22 16.29
N ARG A 141 1.58 -1.16 17.23
CA ARG A 141 1.43 -1.90 18.48
C ARG A 141 0.25 -1.37 19.29
N ALA A 142 0.00 -0.07 19.22
CA ALA A 142 -1.11 0.51 19.95
C ALA A 142 -2.45 -0.06 19.48
N ARG A 143 -2.51 -0.52 18.23
CA ARG A 143 -3.74 -1.12 17.72
C ARG A 143 -4.08 -2.42 18.43
N LEU A 144 -3.08 -3.08 19.00
CA LEU A 144 -3.33 -4.31 19.76
C LEU A 144 -4.04 -4.01 21.07
N ASP A 145 -3.85 -2.81 21.60
CA ASP A 145 -4.38 -2.47 22.91
C ASP A 145 -5.72 -1.79 22.85
N THR A 146 -6.17 -1.36 21.68
CA THR A 146 -7.45 -0.68 21.59
C THR A 146 -8.57 -1.70 21.60
N HIS A 147 -9.69 -1.27 22.17
CA HIS A 147 -10.91 -2.08 22.14
C HIS A 147 -11.65 -1.73 20.87
N GLN A 148 -11.59 -2.62 19.92
CA GLN A 148 -12.26 -2.39 18.67
C GLN A 148 -13.69 -2.81 18.73
N ARG A 149 -14.55 -2.02 18.19
CA ARG A 149 -15.94 -2.41 18.08
C ARG A 149 -16.28 -2.75 16.68
#